data_95ea64d485feb350f02940e9d344efce
#
_entry.id   95ea64d485feb350f02940e9d344efce
#
_cell.length_a   1.000
_cell.length_b   1.000
_cell.length_c   1.000
_cell.angle_alpha   90.00
_cell.angle_beta   90.00
_cell.angle_gamma   90.00
#
_symmetry.space_group_name_H-M   'P 1'
#
loop_
_entity.id
_entity.type
_entity.pdbx_description
1 polymer ?
#
loop_
_entity_poly.entity_id
_entity_poly.type
_entity_poly.pdbx_seq_one_letter_code
_entity_poly.pdbx_strand_id
1 'polypeptide(L)'
;MVSSSSDIELIEAQGRIWGYAYTYIINKCLKCAIQLGIPDVIHRHSPGPTSLPALLAALQLHPSKHDAVRRLLRLLVHAGFFKLEQEEKECNYSLTPASELLLLFPDKLDSGDDAFGVWSSLSTWFRRSDGAAAAEAILGMSFWDAMARERWAMPQFYDAMTGDSKLVARVMVSDYCRDVFRGVGSLVDVGGGTGIMSAAIAGAYPNISCTVFDLPEVVADSREARAIGLPNLEFVGGTMFEKIPHGDAILLKWVLHNWDDENCVKILKNCREAVSSSDKNNRGKVILIDMVVEINQIVANDKDFSQVQLCSDLLMMCLVNGKERTEAEFNNLFITAGFSGYKIVRALGPRSIIEVYP
;
A
#
# COMPACT_ATOMS: atom_id res chain seq x y z
N MET A 1 9.25 11.34 28.63
CA MET A 1 9.16 10.14 27.76
C MET A 1 7.69 9.75 27.74
N VAL A 2 7.05 9.81 26.57
CA VAL A 2 5.68 9.31 26.39
C VAL A 2 5.77 7.79 26.40
N SER A 3 4.88 7.09 27.10
CA SER A 3 4.90 5.63 27.24
C SER A 3 4.64 4.94 25.90
N SER A 4 5.11 3.70 25.70
CA SER A 4 4.89 2.91 24.48
C SER A 4 3.40 2.69 24.16
N SER A 5 2.52 2.62 25.19
CA SER A 5 1.07 2.56 25.01
C SER A 5 0.50 3.81 24.34
N SER A 6 1.03 5.00 24.66
CA SER A 6 0.62 6.26 24.03
C SER A 6 0.98 6.32 22.52
N ASP A 7 2.07 5.71 22.10
CA ASP A 7 2.47 5.68 20.69
C ASP A 7 1.58 4.73 19.87
N ILE A 8 1.19 3.61 20.44
CA ILE A 8 0.22 2.70 19.80
C ILE A 8 -1.14 3.39 19.64
N GLU A 9 -1.63 4.08 20.68
CA GLU A 9 -2.86 4.87 20.59
C GLU A 9 -2.80 5.95 19.52
N LEU A 10 -1.65 6.61 19.34
CA LEU A 10 -1.44 7.61 18.30
C LEU A 10 -1.46 6.98 16.90
N ILE A 11 -0.90 5.79 16.73
CA ILE A 11 -0.97 5.05 15.45
C ILE A 11 -2.41 4.62 15.11
N GLU A 12 -3.15 4.14 16.10
CA GLU A 12 -4.58 3.83 15.90
C GLU A 12 -5.38 5.09 15.57
N ALA A 13 -5.10 6.22 16.24
CA ALA A 13 -5.72 7.50 15.95
C ALA A 13 -5.37 8.02 14.55
N GLN A 14 -4.13 7.84 14.09
CA GLN A 14 -3.73 8.14 12.72
C GLN A 14 -4.54 7.34 11.70
N GLY A 15 -4.74 6.04 11.94
CA GLY A 15 -5.57 5.19 11.08
C GLY A 15 -7.02 5.71 10.98
N ARG A 16 -7.61 6.18 12.10
CA ARG A 16 -8.94 6.81 12.07
C ARG A 16 -8.95 8.11 11.26
N ILE A 17 -7.93 8.95 11.40
CA ILE A 17 -7.79 10.19 10.60
C ILE A 17 -7.71 9.84 9.11
N TRP A 18 -6.96 8.82 8.72
CA TRP A 18 -6.89 8.36 7.32
C TRP A 18 -8.24 7.84 6.81
N GLY A 19 -9.02 7.14 7.65
CA GLY A 19 -10.37 6.72 7.29
C GLY A 19 -11.23 7.91 6.84
N TYR A 20 -11.19 9.03 7.57
CA TYR A 20 -11.89 10.25 7.19
C TYR A 20 -11.25 10.94 5.96
N ALA A 21 -9.92 11.04 5.93
CA ALA A 21 -9.20 11.67 4.82
C ALA A 21 -9.47 10.96 3.48
N TYR A 22 -9.64 9.63 3.49
CA TYR A 22 -9.89 8.83 2.28
C TYR A 22 -11.37 8.68 1.91
N THR A 23 -12.29 9.25 2.67
CA THR A 23 -13.74 9.13 2.40
C THR A 23 -14.12 9.63 1.00
N TYR A 24 -13.42 10.63 0.46
CA TYR A 24 -13.65 11.12 -0.89
C TYR A 24 -13.43 10.05 -1.96
N ILE A 25 -12.53 9.08 -1.72
CA ILE A 25 -12.25 7.97 -2.65
C ILE A 25 -13.50 7.11 -2.86
N ILE A 26 -14.25 6.83 -1.79
CA ILE A 26 -15.51 6.07 -1.88
C ILE A 26 -16.50 6.79 -2.80
N ASN A 27 -16.64 8.11 -2.65
CA ASN A 27 -17.51 8.90 -3.50
C ASN A 27 -17.07 8.83 -4.97
N LYS A 28 -15.78 9.01 -5.26
CA LYS A 28 -15.25 8.94 -6.64
C LYS A 28 -15.39 7.53 -7.24
N CYS A 29 -15.18 6.49 -6.46
CA CYS A 29 -15.39 5.10 -6.87
C CYS A 29 -16.87 4.81 -7.16
N LEU A 30 -17.77 5.31 -6.34
CA LEU A 30 -19.21 5.17 -6.56
C LEU A 30 -19.65 5.87 -7.85
N LYS A 31 -19.21 7.10 -8.09
CA LYS A 31 -19.43 7.83 -9.34
C LYS A 31 -18.89 7.03 -10.54
N CYS A 32 -17.68 6.49 -10.44
CA CYS A 32 -17.10 5.64 -11.47
C CYS A 32 -17.97 4.39 -11.76
N ALA A 33 -18.43 3.69 -10.72
CA ALA A 33 -19.27 2.51 -10.88
C ALA A 33 -20.60 2.82 -11.62
N ILE A 34 -21.21 3.97 -11.30
CA ILE A 34 -22.42 4.44 -11.99
C ILE A 34 -22.11 4.74 -13.46
N GLN A 35 -21.05 5.47 -13.76
CA GLN A 35 -20.65 5.82 -15.13
C GLN A 35 -20.24 4.61 -15.96
N LEU A 36 -19.73 3.54 -15.33
CA LEU A 36 -19.47 2.26 -15.97
C LEU A 36 -20.77 1.46 -16.22
N GLY A 37 -21.87 1.79 -15.55
CA GLY A 37 -23.14 1.08 -15.64
C GLY A 37 -23.18 -0.21 -14.79
N ILE A 38 -22.34 -0.31 -13.76
CA ILE A 38 -22.29 -1.50 -12.88
C ILE A 38 -23.65 -1.77 -12.22
N PRO A 39 -24.35 -0.78 -11.60
CA PRO A 39 -25.65 -1.00 -11.01
C PRO A 39 -26.69 -1.49 -12.04
N ASP A 40 -26.66 -0.93 -13.26
CA ASP A 40 -27.58 -1.32 -14.33
C ASP A 40 -27.36 -2.74 -14.81
N VAL A 41 -26.10 -3.19 -14.90
CA VAL A 41 -25.79 -4.58 -15.28
C VAL A 41 -26.31 -5.54 -14.21
N ILE A 42 -26.07 -5.27 -12.93
CA ILE A 42 -26.53 -6.11 -11.82
C ILE A 42 -28.07 -6.12 -11.78
N HIS A 43 -28.71 -4.96 -11.97
CA HIS A 43 -30.16 -4.86 -11.99
C HIS A 43 -30.81 -5.72 -13.07
N ARG A 44 -30.24 -5.79 -14.27
CA ARG A 44 -30.77 -6.63 -15.39
C ARG A 44 -30.76 -8.13 -15.09
N HIS A 45 -29.94 -8.58 -14.14
CA HIS A 45 -29.89 -9.98 -13.72
C HIS A 45 -30.78 -10.26 -12.48
N SER A 46 -31.40 -9.21 -11.89
CA SER A 46 -32.32 -9.36 -10.75
C SER A 46 -33.51 -10.26 -11.10
N PRO A 47 -34.01 -11.13 -10.19
CA PRO A 47 -33.67 -11.17 -8.75
C PRO A 47 -32.42 -11.99 -8.39
N GLY A 48 -31.75 -12.64 -9.33
CA GLY A 48 -30.53 -13.42 -9.05
C GLY A 48 -29.27 -12.52 -8.93
N PRO A 49 -28.21 -13.01 -8.26
CA PRO A 49 -26.94 -12.32 -8.21
C PRO A 49 -26.20 -12.40 -9.56
N THR A 50 -25.34 -11.42 -9.84
CA THR A 50 -24.52 -11.37 -11.05
C THR A 50 -23.10 -11.83 -10.72
N SER A 51 -22.61 -12.87 -11.41
CA SER A 51 -21.23 -13.31 -11.23
C SER A 51 -20.23 -12.28 -11.76
N LEU A 52 -19.03 -12.22 -11.16
CA LEU A 52 -17.98 -11.33 -11.64
C LEU A 52 -17.66 -11.52 -13.13
N PRO A 53 -17.51 -12.75 -13.66
CA PRO A 53 -17.31 -12.97 -15.10
C PRO A 53 -18.44 -12.40 -15.96
N ALA A 54 -19.70 -12.63 -15.56
CA ALA A 54 -20.86 -12.10 -16.28
C ALA A 54 -20.90 -10.57 -16.28
N LEU A 55 -20.59 -9.95 -15.13
CA LEU A 55 -20.47 -8.49 -15.00
C LEU A 55 -19.38 -7.93 -15.91
N LEU A 56 -18.19 -8.51 -15.89
CA LEU A 56 -17.07 -8.07 -16.72
C LEU A 56 -17.37 -8.19 -18.21
N ALA A 57 -18.01 -9.29 -18.62
CA ALA A 57 -18.44 -9.49 -20.00
C ALA A 57 -19.48 -8.43 -20.45
N ALA A 58 -20.46 -8.13 -19.58
CA ALA A 58 -21.47 -7.13 -19.87
C ALA A 58 -20.91 -5.69 -19.93
N LEU A 59 -19.90 -5.38 -19.14
CA LEU A 59 -19.22 -4.08 -19.15
C LEU A 59 -18.29 -3.88 -20.36
N GLN A 60 -17.94 -4.95 -21.08
CA GLN A 60 -17.07 -4.95 -22.26
C GLN A 60 -15.73 -4.23 -22.03
N LEU A 61 -15.16 -4.35 -20.82
CA LEU A 61 -13.90 -3.75 -20.47
C LEU A 61 -12.72 -4.63 -20.92
N HIS A 62 -11.60 -3.99 -21.23
CA HIS A 62 -10.38 -4.72 -21.58
C HIS A 62 -9.93 -5.62 -20.42
N PRO A 63 -9.44 -6.85 -20.68
CA PRO A 63 -9.02 -7.78 -19.63
C PRO A 63 -8.02 -7.21 -18.62
N SER A 64 -7.14 -6.28 -19.02
CA SER A 64 -6.22 -5.59 -18.11
C SER A 64 -6.90 -4.78 -16.99
N LYS A 65 -8.21 -4.49 -17.12
CA LYS A 65 -9.00 -3.74 -16.13
C LYS A 65 -9.84 -4.65 -15.21
N HIS A 66 -9.86 -5.95 -15.43
CA HIS A 66 -10.70 -6.86 -14.66
C HIS A 66 -10.36 -6.89 -13.17
N ASP A 67 -9.05 -6.87 -12.83
CA ASP A 67 -8.62 -6.79 -11.42
C ASP A 67 -9.02 -5.43 -10.79
N ALA A 68 -8.88 -4.35 -11.53
CA ALA A 68 -9.30 -3.03 -11.05
C ALA A 68 -10.80 -2.95 -10.75
N VAL A 69 -11.66 -3.57 -11.57
CA VAL A 69 -13.10 -3.68 -11.29
C VAL A 69 -13.34 -4.48 -10.01
N ARG A 70 -12.64 -5.60 -9.81
CA ARG A 70 -12.74 -6.39 -8.59
C ARG A 70 -12.39 -5.57 -7.35
N ARG A 71 -11.31 -4.78 -7.42
CA ARG A 71 -10.87 -3.88 -6.34
C ARG A 71 -11.88 -2.78 -6.07
N LEU A 72 -12.42 -2.15 -7.10
CA LEU A 72 -13.49 -1.15 -7.02
C LEU A 72 -14.72 -1.71 -6.30
N LEU A 73 -15.20 -2.90 -6.74
CA LEU A 73 -16.35 -3.57 -6.14
C LEU A 73 -16.10 -3.94 -4.68
N ARG A 74 -14.89 -4.38 -4.32
CA ARG A 74 -14.52 -4.70 -2.94
C ARG A 74 -14.72 -3.50 -2.00
N LEU A 75 -14.27 -2.32 -2.39
CA LEU A 75 -14.51 -1.10 -1.62
C LEU A 75 -16.00 -0.77 -1.53
N LEU A 76 -16.74 -0.88 -2.63
CA LEU A 76 -18.16 -0.52 -2.67
C LEU A 76 -19.05 -1.53 -1.94
N VAL A 77 -18.65 -2.81 -1.87
CA VAL A 77 -19.26 -3.82 -0.98
C VAL A 77 -19.03 -3.45 0.48
N HIS A 78 -17.79 -3.13 0.86
CA HIS A 78 -17.46 -2.68 2.21
C HIS A 78 -18.25 -1.41 2.60
N ALA A 79 -18.42 -0.49 1.67
CA ALA A 79 -19.20 0.72 1.87
C ALA A 79 -20.75 0.49 1.83
N GLY A 80 -21.20 -0.73 1.65
CA GLY A 80 -22.63 -1.09 1.69
C GLY A 80 -23.43 -0.79 0.42
N PHE A 81 -22.78 -0.46 -0.70
CA PHE A 81 -23.47 -0.22 -1.97
C PHE A 81 -23.80 -1.50 -2.73
N PHE A 82 -23.02 -2.55 -2.59
CA PHE A 82 -23.31 -3.86 -3.18
C PHE A 82 -23.22 -4.95 -2.11
N LYS A 83 -23.92 -6.07 -2.34
CA LYS A 83 -23.76 -7.30 -1.57
C LYS A 83 -22.83 -8.23 -2.33
N LEU A 84 -21.98 -8.95 -1.61
CA LEU A 84 -21.15 -10.02 -2.11
C LEU A 84 -21.69 -11.35 -1.54
N GLU A 85 -22.06 -12.26 -2.41
CA GLU A 85 -22.37 -13.64 -2.09
C GLU A 85 -21.25 -14.50 -2.66
N GLN A 86 -20.55 -15.20 -1.78
CA GLN A 86 -19.42 -16.02 -2.16
C GLN A 86 -19.85 -17.49 -2.17
N GLU A 87 -19.95 -18.09 -3.34
CA GLU A 87 -20.20 -19.50 -3.51
C GLU A 87 -18.91 -20.19 -3.99
N GLU A 88 -18.36 -21.08 -3.17
CA GLU A 88 -17.11 -21.82 -3.42
C GLU A 88 -15.93 -20.94 -3.89
N LYS A 89 -15.82 -20.68 -5.20
CA LYS A 89 -14.76 -19.88 -5.84
C LYS A 89 -15.26 -18.69 -6.62
N GLU A 90 -16.57 -18.48 -6.69
CA GLU A 90 -17.18 -17.40 -7.47
C GLU A 90 -17.67 -16.27 -6.59
N CYS A 91 -17.37 -15.03 -7.04
CA CYS A 91 -17.89 -13.81 -6.43
C CYS A 91 -19.15 -13.39 -7.18
N ASN A 92 -20.27 -13.35 -6.48
CA ASN A 92 -21.57 -12.95 -7.01
C ASN A 92 -22.01 -11.65 -6.35
N TYR A 93 -22.52 -10.70 -7.13
CA TYR A 93 -22.89 -9.36 -6.67
C TYR A 93 -24.39 -9.11 -6.85
N SER A 94 -25.00 -8.51 -5.81
CA SER A 94 -26.38 -8.06 -5.82
C SER A 94 -26.47 -6.60 -5.39
N LEU A 95 -27.55 -5.90 -5.79
CA LEU A 95 -27.83 -4.55 -5.34
C LEU A 95 -28.25 -4.54 -3.86
N THR A 96 -27.95 -3.44 -3.19
CA THR A 96 -28.54 -3.05 -1.91
C THR A 96 -29.62 -2.00 -2.17
N PRO A 97 -30.51 -1.70 -1.19
CA PRO A 97 -31.44 -0.58 -1.32
C PRO A 97 -30.76 0.75 -1.66
N ALA A 98 -29.52 0.97 -1.19
CA ALA A 98 -28.74 2.16 -1.52
C ALA A 98 -28.40 2.21 -3.01
N SER A 99 -27.92 1.13 -3.60
CA SER A 99 -27.59 1.09 -5.02
C SER A 99 -28.80 1.02 -5.93
N GLU A 100 -29.94 0.48 -5.46
CA GLU A 100 -31.21 0.59 -6.18
C GLU A 100 -31.67 2.04 -6.34
N LEU A 101 -31.47 2.86 -5.30
CA LEU A 101 -31.75 4.31 -5.38
C LEU A 101 -30.87 5.04 -6.39
N LEU A 102 -29.61 4.57 -6.60
CA LEU A 102 -28.72 5.17 -7.59
C LEU A 102 -29.23 5.00 -9.04
N LEU A 103 -29.99 3.95 -9.33
CA LEU A 103 -30.63 3.77 -10.64
C LEU A 103 -31.65 4.89 -10.92
N LEU A 104 -32.21 5.50 -9.87
CA LEU A 104 -33.20 6.57 -9.98
C LEU A 104 -32.58 7.96 -10.01
N PHE A 105 -31.34 8.11 -9.54
CA PHE A 105 -30.66 9.40 -9.34
C PHE A 105 -29.20 9.42 -9.77
N PRO A 106 -28.83 9.08 -11.02
CA PRO A 106 -27.45 8.89 -11.46
C PRO A 106 -26.61 10.18 -11.40
N ASP A 107 -27.20 11.37 -11.47
CA ASP A 107 -26.46 12.63 -11.66
C ASP A 107 -26.12 13.38 -10.35
N LYS A 108 -26.51 12.88 -9.17
CA LYS A 108 -26.40 13.63 -7.90
C LYS A 108 -25.09 13.44 -7.11
N LEU A 109 -24.08 12.77 -7.68
CA LEU A 109 -22.83 12.46 -6.98
C LEU A 109 -21.66 13.35 -7.39
N ASP A 110 -21.91 14.57 -7.86
CA ASP A 110 -20.82 15.48 -8.16
C ASP A 110 -20.42 16.24 -6.89
N SER A 111 -19.22 15.94 -6.39
CA SER A 111 -18.66 16.62 -5.22
C SER A 111 -17.15 16.76 -5.34
N GLY A 112 -16.70 17.99 -5.54
CA GLY A 112 -15.42 18.48 -5.07
C GLY A 112 -14.16 18.12 -5.89
N ASP A 113 -13.15 18.89 -5.59
CA ASP A 113 -11.85 18.96 -6.24
C ASP A 113 -11.09 17.62 -6.29
N ASP A 114 -10.56 17.37 -7.47
CA ASP A 114 -9.67 16.27 -7.81
C ASP A 114 -8.35 16.92 -8.26
N ALA A 115 -7.36 16.94 -7.39
CA ALA A 115 -6.14 17.74 -7.55
C ALA A 115 -5.42 17.56 -8.89
N PHE A 116 -5.63 16.41 -9.57
CA PHE A 116 -5.06 16.11 -10.88
C PHE A 116 -6.09 15.61 -11.90
N GLY A 117 -7.39 15.66 -11.61
CA GLY A 117 -8.43 15.13 -12.50
C GLY A 117 -8.47 13.61 -12.61
N VAL A 118 -7.62 12.90 -11.88
CA VAL A 118 -7.44 11.43 -11.97
C VAL A 118 -8.71 10.68 -11.58
N TRP A 119 -9.27 11.03 -10.43
CA TRP A 119 -10.47 10.39 -9.91
C TRP A 119 -11.73 10.69 -10.74
N SER A 120 -11.83 11.92 -11.23
CA SER A 120 -12.95 12.33 -12.09
C SER A 120 -12.90 11.64 -13.46
N SER A 121 -11.73 11.22 -13.91
CA SER A 121 -11.52 10.53 -15.18
C SER A 121 -11.45 9.00 -15.03
N LEU A 122 -11.68 8.45 -13.84
CA LEU A 122 -11.49 7.03 -13.55
C LEU A 122 -12.36 6.13 -14.43
N SER A 123 -13.62 6.48 -14.69
CA SER A 123 -14.49 5.73 -15.59
C SER A 123 -14.00 5.71 -17.04
N THR A 124 -13.35 6.79 -17.49
CA THR A 124 -12.70 6.86 -18.81
C THR A 124 -11.49 5.95 -18.85
N TRP A 125 -10.66 5.96 -17.79
CA TRP A 125 -9.52 5.06 -17.66
C TRP A 125 -9.91 3.57 -17.70
N PHE A 126 -11.01 3.18 -17.06
CA PHE A 126 -11.51 1.81 -17.11
C PHE A 126 -11.83 1.33 -18.54
N ARG A 127 -12.20 2.24 -19.44
CA ARG A 127 -12.51 1.92 -20.86
C ARG A 127 -11.27 1.87 -21.75
N ARG A 128 -10.08 2.22 -21.24
CA ARG A 128 -8.82 2.13 -21.99
C ARG A 128 -8.30 0.70 -22.02
N SER A 129 -7.59 0.36 -23.09
CA SER A 129 -6.98 -0.96 -23.32
C SER A 129 -5.49 -1.03 -22.93
N ASP A 130 -4.90 0.12 -22.52
CA ASP A 130 -3.50 0.16 -22.07
C ASP A 130 -3.35 -0.28 -20.60
N GLY A 131 -2.15 -0.68 -20.22
CA GLY A 131 -1.79 -1.10 -18.86
C GLY A 131 -1.33 0.04 -17.96
N ALA A 132 -1.38 1.30 -18.41
CA ALA A 132 -0.91 2.44 -17.65
C ALA A 132 -1.76 2.68 -16.39
N ALA A 133 -1.17 3.20 -15.32
CA ALA A 133 -1.91 3.71 -14.16
C ALA A 133 -2.87 4.83 -14.57
N ALA A 134 -3.93 5.06 -13.80
CA ALA A 134 -4.90 6.11 -14.15
C ALA A 134 -4.23 7.49 -14.19
N ALA A 135 -3.33 7.79 -13.24
CA ALA A 135 -2.58 9.03 -13.24
C ALA A 135 -1.70 9.17 -14.50
N GLU A 136 -0.95 8.14 -14.87
CA GLU A 136 -0.10 8.15 -16.06
C GLU A 136 -0.91 8.35 -17.35
N ALA A 137 -2.03 7.65 -17.47
CA ALA A 137 -2.91 7.76 -18.63
C ALA A 137 -3.55 9.15 -18.79
N ILE A 138 -3.73 9.89 -17.71
CA ILE A 138 -4.36 11.21 -17.68
C ILE A 138 -3.33 12.32 -17.78
N LEU A 139 -2.22 12.19 -17.05
CA LEU A 139 -1.16 13.20 -16.98
C LEU A 139 -0.19 13.12 -18.18
N GLY A 140 -0.18 11.97 -18.90
CA GLY A 140 0.78 11.71 -19.98
C GLY A 140 2.21 11.48 -19.50
N MET A 141 2.40 11.23 -18.20
CA MET A 141 3.68 10.94 -17.55
C MET A 141 3.45 10.17 -16.25
N SER A 142 4.52 9.54 -15.71
CA SER A 142 4.39 8.85 -14.42
C SER A 142 3.96 9.81 -13.30
N PHE A 143 3.33 9.27 -12.27
CA PHE A 143 2.96 10.04 -11.07
C PHE A 143 4.21 10.71 -10.45
N TRP A 144 5.33 10.02 -10.41
CA TRP A 144 6.58 10.53 -9.85
C TRP A 144 7.15 11.68 -10.66
N ASP A 145 7.10 11.61 -12.01
CA ASP A 145 7.51 12.71 -12.88
C ASP A 145 6.60 13.93 -12.72
N ALA A 146 5.29 13.71 -12.59
CA ALA A 146 4.34 14.78 -12.34
C ALA A 146 4.61 15.48 -10.98
N MET A 147 4.83 14.69 -9.94
CA MET A 147 5.20 15.19 -8.61
C MET A 147 6.51 15.98 -8.64
N ALA A 148 7.53 15.51 -9.38
CA ALA A 148 8.82 16.20 -9.52
C ALA A 148 8.72 17.53 -10.29
N ARG A 149 7.77 17.67 -11.21
CA ARG A 149 7.52 18.93 -11.94
C ARG A 149 6.86 20.00 -11.09
N GLU A 150 6.02 19.59 -10.15
CA GLU A 150 5.31 20.51 -9.24
C GLU A 150 6.22 20.83 -8.04
N ARG A 151 6.81 22.03 -8.02
CA ARG A 151 7.80 22.44 -7.01
C ARG A 151 7.33 22.31 -5.55
N TRP A 152 6.02 22.28 -5.31
CA TRP A 152 5.42 22.14 -3.99
C TRP A 152 5.09 20.68 -3.62
N ALA A 153 4.88 19.81 -4.60
CA ALA A 153 4.31 18.48 -4.37
C ALA A 153 5.31 17.52 -3.73
N MET A 154 6.54 17.41 -4.25
CA MET A 154 7.58 16.54 -3.68
C MET A 154 7.94 16.91 -2.23
N PRO A 155 8.18 18.18 -1.87
CA PRO A 155 8.44 18.53 -0.47
C PRO A 155 7.29 18.14 0.46
N GLN A 156 6.03 18.40 0.09
CA GLN A 156 4.88 18.01 0.92
C GLN A 156 4.76 16.49 1.06
N PHE A 157 5.04 15.74 -0.02
CA PHE A 157 5.07 14.27 0.04
C PHE A 157 6.14 13.77 1.02
N TYR A 158 7.37 14.30 0.93
CA TYR A 158 8.44 13.93 1.86
C TYR A 158 8.12 14.33 3.31
N ASP A 159 7.52 15.48 3.54
CA ASP A 159 7.09 15.90 4.87
C ASP A 159 6.04 14.95 5.46
N ALA A 160 5.05 14.55 4.66
CA ALA A 160 4.04 13.58 5.07
C ALA A 160 4.65 12.21 5.38
N MET A 161 5.54 11.70 4.52
CA MET A 161 6.24 10.42 4.72
C MET A 161 7.18 10.47 5.93
N THR A 162 7.85 11.60 6.15
CA THR A 162 8.71 11.84 7.33
C THR A 162 7.88 11.84 8.61
N GLY A 163 6.73 12.55 8.63
CA GLY A 163 5.82 12.58 9.77
C GLY A 163 5.32 11.18 10.14
N ASP A 164 4.89 10.41 9.14
CA ASP A 164 4.48 9.01 9.31
C ASP A 164 5.65 8.14 9.81
N SER A 165 6.83 8.27 9.21
CA SER A 165 8.01 7.51 9.61
C SER A 165 8.45 7.82 11.05
N LYS A 166 8.36 9.06 11.50
CA LYS A 166 8.63 9.43 12.91
C LYS A 166 7.70 8.71 13.88
N LEU A 167 6.40 8.61 13.55
CA LEU A 167 5.44 7.94 14.41
C LEU A 167 5.66 6.42 14.42
N VAL A 168 5.81 5.81 13.24
CA VAL A 168 6.08 4.36 13.11
C VAL A 168 7.38 3.98 13.80
N ALA A 169 8.45 4.77 13.61
CA ALA A 169 9.76 4.53 14.22
C ALA A 169 9.69 4.47 15.76
N ARG A 170 8.90 5.34 16.40
CA ARG A 170 8.72 5.32 17.86
C ARG A 170 8.18 3.98 18.36
N VAL A 171 7.24 3.37 17.62
CA VAL A 171 6.73 2.04 17.97
C VAL A 171 7.75 0.95 17.64
N MET A 172 8.41 1.04 16.49
CA MET A 172 9.41 0.07 16.06
C MET A 172 10.60 -0.04 17.02
N VAL A 173 11.02 1.08 17.63
CA VAL A 173 12.13 1.07 18.62
C VAL A 173 11.69 0.85 20.06
N SER A 174 10.37 0.71 20.31
CA SER A 174 9.84 0.41 21.64
C SER A 174 10.06 -1.05 22.03
N ASP A 175 9.87 -1.36 23.31
CA ASP A 175 9.93 -2.74 23.81
C ASP A 175 8.94 -3.68 23.11
N TYR A 176 7.85 -3.14 22.58
CA TYR A 176 6.83 -3.90 21.84
C TYR A 176 7.36 -4.55 20.56
N CYS A 177 8.29 -3.89 19.87
CA CYS A 177 8.89 -4.41 18.62
C CYS A 177 10.36 -4.83 18.79
N ARG A 178 10.89 -4.90 20.02
CA ARG A 178 12.30 -5.24 20.29
C ARG A 178 12.75 -6.54 19.62
N ASP A 179 11.89 -7.55 19.56
CA ASP A 179 12.20 -8.85 18.98
C ASP A 179 12.44 -8.80 17.46
N VAL A 180 11.91 -7.78 16.79
CA VAL A 180 12.13 -7.55 15.35
C VAL A 180 13.61 -7.30 15.05
N PHE A 181 14.36 -6.69 15.98
CA PHE A 181 15.78 -6.37 15.81
C PHE A 181 16.72 -7.32 16.56
N ARG A 182 16.18 -8.42 17.15
CA ARG A 182 17.01 -9.39 17.86
C ARG A 182 17.99 -10.09 16.93
N GLY A 183 19.29 -10.02 17.24
CA GLY A 183 20.36 -10.64 16.46
C GLY A 183 20.74 -9.90 15.18
N VAL A 184 20.21 -8.69 14.96
CA VAL A 184 20.56 -7.83 13.82
C VAL A 184 21.79 -6.99 14.20
N GLY A 185 22.86 -7.10 13.44
CA GLY A 185 24.07 -6.27 13.56
C GLY A 185 24.15 -5.21 12.45
N SER A 186 23.49 -5.45 11.31
CA SER A 186 23.42 -4.52 10.18
C SER A 186 22.03 -4.48 9.56
N LEU A 187 21.56 -3.28 9.19
CA LEU A 187 20.24 -3.06 8.60
C LEU A 187 20.37 -2.14 7.39
N VAL A 188 19.72 -2.52 6.28
CA VAL A 188 19.60 -1.69 5.07
C VAL A 188 18.14 -1.30 4.89
N ASP A 189 17.86 -0.01 4.88
CA ASP A 189 16.53 0.59 4.70
C ASP A 189 16.36 0.96 3.21
N VAL A 190 15.71 0.08 2.46
CA VAL A 190 15.53 0.19 1.01
C VAL A 190 14.31 1.06 0.70
N GLY A 191 14.51 2.10 -0.10
CA GLY A 191 13.53 3.15 -0.28
C GLY A 191 13.40 3.99 1.00
N GLY A 192 14.51 4.15 1.74
CA GLY A 192 14.53 4.78 3.07
C GLY A 192 14.26 6.29 3.07
N GLY A 193 14.13 6.91 1.89
CA GLY A 193 13.76 8.31 1.71
C GLY A 193 14.67 9.26 2.49
N THR A 194 14.08 10.05 3.39
CA THR A 194 14.81 11.01 4.23
C THR A 194 15.68 10.36 5.31
N GLY A 195 15.61 9.04 5.52
CA GLY A 195 16.41 8.27 6.48
C GLY A 195 15.93 8.36 7.94
N ILE A 196 14.78 8.92 8.21
CA ILE A 196 14.26 9.13 9.58
C ILE A 196 14.00 7.80 10.30
N MET A 197 13.52 6.78 9.61
CA MET A 197 13.33 5.44 10.20
C MET A 197 14.66 4.84 10.62
N SER A 198 15.64 4.83 9.73
CA SER A 198 16.99 4.33 10.00
C SER A 198 17.68 5.11 11.10
N ALA A 199 17.54 6.44 11.14
CA ALA A 199 18.11 7.26 12.21
C ALA A 199 17.51 6.92 13.59
N ALA A 200 16.20 6.66 13.66
CA ALA A 200 15.57 6.25 14.91
C ALA A 200 16.05 4.85 15.37
N ILE A 201 16.20 3.91 14.44
CA ILE A 201 16.72 2.56 14.74
C ILE A 201 18.20 2.65 15.19
N ALA A 202 19.04 3.39 14.44
CA ALA A 202 20.46 3.56 14.79
C ALA A 202 20.65 4.22 16.15
N GLY A 203 19.82 5.20 16.51
CA GLY A 203 19.85 5.88 17.80
C GLY A 203 19.39 4.97 18.96
N ALA A 204 18.39 4.12 18.74
CA ALA A 204 17.89 3.21 19.76
C ALA A 204 18.78 1.96 19.94
N TYR A 205 19.42 1.52 18.88
CA TYR A 205 20.29 0.32 18.84
C TYR A 205 21.70 0.68 18.33
N PRO A 206 22.59 1.22 19.19
CA PRO A 206 23.92 1.69 18.77
C PRO A 206 24.82 0.59 18.17
N ASN A 207 24.49 -0.67 18.42
CA ASN A 207 25.23 -1.83 17.88
C ASN A 207 24.73 -2.26 16.49
N ILE A 208 23.67 -1.65 15.96
CA ILE A 208 23.19 -1.90 14.60
C ILE A 208 23.77 -0.85 13.67
N SER A 209 24.51 -1.28 12.65
CA SER A 209 24.93 -0.41 11.55
C SER A 209 23.76 -0.24 10.59
N CYS A 210 23.27 0.98 10.41
CA CYS A 210 22.13 1.27 9.55
C CYS A 210 22.58 1.95 8.25
N THR A 211 22.10 1.46 7.11
CA THR A 211 22.33 2.04 5.78
C THR A 211 21.01 2.48 5.20
N VAL A 212 20.84 3.77 4.91
CA VAL A 212 19.74 4.28 4.09
C VAL A 212 20.10 4.07 2.63
N PHE A 213 19.30 3.30 1.91
CA PHE A 213 19.51 3.00 0.50
C PHE A 213 18.33 3.49 -0.33
N ASP A 214 18.57 4.48 -1.18
CA ASP A 214 17.56 5.08 -2.06
C ASP A 214 18.24 5.63 -3.33
N LEU A 215 17.48 6.22 -4.24
CA LEU A 215 18.00 6.87 -5.43
C LEU A 215 19.04 7.95 -5.03
N PRO A 216 20.11 8.14 -5.84
CA PRO A 216 21.18 9.08 -5.49
C PRO A 216 20.70 10.50 -5.17
N GLU A 217 19.70 11.00 -5.90
CA GLU A 217 19.09 12.31 -5.70
C GLU A 217 18.31 12.39 -4.38
N VAL A 218 17.62 11.32 -3.96
CA VAL A 218 16.89 11.25 -2.70
C VAL A 218 17.85 11.23 -1.52
N VAL A 219 18.89 10.42 -1.62
CA VAL A 219 19.94 10.33 -0.59
C VAL A 219 20.68 11.67 -0.42
N ALA A 220 20.87 12.44 -1.49
CA ALA A 220 21.49 13.75 -1.43
C ALA A 220 20.67 14.76 -0.59
N ASP A 221 19.34 14.63 -0.58
CA ASP A 221 18.43 15.52 0.15
C ASP A 221 18.16 15.10 1.61
N SER A 222 18.75 14.01 2.10
CA SER A 222 18.51 13.46 3.46
C SER A 222 19.18 14.30 4.58
N ARG A 223 18.92 15.60 4.61
CA ARG A 223 19.60 16.57 5.49
C ARG A 223 19.24 16.39 6.96
N GLU A 224 17.96 16.13 7.28
CA GLU A 224 17.48 16.01 8.66
C GLU A 224 18.14 14.83 9.38
N ALA A 225 18.12 13.63 8.77
CA ALA A 225 18.73 12.45 9.36
C ALA A 225 20.25 12.57 9.46
N ARG A 226 20.92 13.18 8.47
CA ARG A 226 22.37 13.44 8.52
C ARG A 226 22.76 14.41 9.63
N ALA A 227 21.92 15.41 9.90
CA ALA A 227 22.16 16.40 10.95
C ALA A 227 22.14 15.80 12.36
N ILE A 228 21.56 14.60 12.56
CA ILE A 228 21.58 13.89 13.84
C ILE A 228 22.99 13.41 14.18
N GLY A 229 23.84 13.14 13.17
CA GLY A 229 25.26 12.84 13.36
C GLY A 229 25.56 11.48 14.01
N LEU A 230 24.74 10.46 13.74
CA LEU A 230 24.92 9.10 14.29
C LEU A 230 26.09 8.39 13.59
N PRO A 231 27.08 7.84 14.35
CA PRO A 231 28.25 7.20 13.76
C PRO A 231 27.95 5.85 13.08
N ASN A 232 26.81 5.23 13.39
CA ASN A 232 26.34 3.95 12.86
C ASN A 232 25.24 4.13 11.80
N LEU A 233 25.15 5.33 11.17
CA LEU A 233 24.18 5.62 10.10
C LEU A 233 24.92 6.10 8.86
N GLU A 234 24.73 5.40 7.75
CA GLU A 234 25.28 5.79 6.44
C GLU A 234 24.20 5.90 5.37
N PHE A 235 24.55 6.49 4.23
CA PHE A 235 23.64 6.76 3.12
C PHE A 235 24.28 6.34 1.80
N VAL A 236 23.64 5.42 1.10
CA VAL A 236 24.12 4.83 -0.14
C VAL A 236 23.12 5.05 -1.25
N GLY A 237 23.55 5.66 -2.35
CA GLY A 237 22.74 5.86 -3.55
C GLY A 237 22.76 4.63 -4.44
N GLY A 238 21.59 4.25 -4.98
CA GLY A 238 21.45 3.13 -5.90
C GLY A 238 20.01 2.83 -6.23
N THR A 239 19.76 1.73 -6.95
CA THR A 239 18.41 1.27 -7.25
C THR A 239 18.17 -0.15 -6.73
N MET A 240 17.01 -0.34 -6.09
CA MET A 240 16.60 -1.65 -5.57
C MET A 240 16.36 -2.70 -6.66
N PHE A 241 16.27 -2.27 -7.93
CA PHE A 241 16.11 -3.17 -9.07
C PHE A 241 17.42 -3.76 -9.59
N GLU A 242 18.58 -3.26 -9.11
CA GLU A 242 19.90 -3.78 -9.47
C GLU A 242 20.50 -4.54 -8.30
N LYS A 243 21.18 -3.85 -7.40
CA LYS A 243 21.87 -4.45 -6.27
C LYS A 243 21.63 -3.67 -4.99
N ILE A 244 21.16 -4.38 -3.96
CA ILE A 244 20.98 -3.87 -2.62
C ILE A 244 22.25 -4.16 -1.80
N PRO A 245 22.74 -3.23 -0.97
CA PRO A 245 23.85 -3.48 -0.03
C PRO A 245 23.54 -4.66 0.90
N HIS A 246 24.57 -5.38 1.33
CA HIS A 246 24.40 -6.51 2.25
C HIS A 246 24.06 -6.03 3.66
N GLY A 247 23.17 -6.77 4.35
CA GLY A 247 22.82 -6.57 5.74
C GLY A 247 22.16 -7.80 6.37
N ASP A 248 22.18 -7.87 7.70
CA ASP A 248 21.48 -8.92 8.44
C ASP A 248 19.95 -8.75 8.35
N ALA A 249 19.51 -7.52 8.17
CA ALA A 249 18.11 -7.20 7.91
C ALA A 249 17.97 -6.18 6.77
N ILE A 250 16.99 -6.41 5.90
CA ILE A 250 16.56 -5.45 4.88
C ILE A 250 15.18 -4.94 5.27
N LEU A 251 15.04 -3.63 5.44
CA LEU A 251 13.78 -2.97 5.77
C LEU A 251 13.20 -2.32 4.51
N LEU A 252 11.91 -2.54 4.26
CA LEU A 252 11.14 -1.84 3.25
C LEU A 252 9.85 -1.32 3.90
N LYS A 253 9.70 0.00 3.98
CA LYS A 253 8.47 0.63 4.49
C LYS A 253 7.75 1.35 3.36
N TRP A 254 6.54 0.87 3.03
CA TRP A 254 5.74 1.46 1.96
C TRP A 254 6.48 1.52 0.61
N VAL A 255 7.10 0.38 0.27
CA VAL A 255 7.82 0.21 -1.00
C VAL A 255 7.06 -0.71 -1.92
N LEU A 256 6.72 -1.93 -1.46
CA LEU A 256 6.15 -2.94 -2.36
C LEU A 256 4.76 -2.56 -2.88
N HIS A 257 3.99 -1.79 -2.12
CA HIS A 257 2.67 -1.36 -2.56
C HIS A 257 2.70 -0.42 -3.79
N ASN A 258 3.84 0.20 -4.11
CA ASN A 258 4.00 1.04 -5.29
C ASN A 258 4.19 0.25 -6.59
N TRP A 259 4.40 -1.06 -6.51
CA TRP A 259 4.84 -1.88 -7.63
C TRP A 259 3.89 -3.04 -7.91
N ASP A 260 3.83 -3.45 -9.18
CA ASP A 260 3.18 -4.69 -9.59
C ASP A 260 3.90 -5.94 -9.04
N ASP A 261 3.30 -7.11 -9.22
CA ASP A 261 3.83 -8.35 -8.64
C ASP A 261 5.17 -8.76 -9.28
N GLU A 262 5.37 -8.50 -10.57
CA GLU A 262 6.62 -8.81 -11.26
C GLU A 262 7.79 -7.99 -10.69
N ASN A 263 7.59 -6.69 -10.53
CA ASN A 263 8.57 -5.80 -9.95
C ASN A 263 8.79 -6.10 -8.45
N CYS A 264 7.74 -6.40 -7.70
CA CYS A 264 7.88 -6.84 -6.30
C CYS A 264 8.74 -8.10 -6.17
N VAL A 265 8.56 -9.09 -7.04
CA VAL A 265 9.40 -10.31 -7.05
C VAL A 265 10.86 -9.98 -7.38
N LYS A 266 11.15 -9.05 -8.30
CA LYS A 266 12.52 -8.59 -8.57
C LYS A 266 13.15 -7.95 -7.34
N ILE A 267 12.45 -7.01 -6.70
CA ILE A 267 12.90 -6.34 -5.47
C ILE A 267 13.17 -7.38 -4.38
N LEU A 268 12.23 -8.28 -4.14
CA LEU A 268 12.34 -9.31 -3.10
C LEU A 268 13.49 -10.29 -3.36
N LYS A 269 13.79 -10.65 -4.61
CA LYS A 269 14.96 -11.47 -4.96
C LYS A 269 16.26 -10.74 -4.62
N ASN A 270 16.37 -9.46 -4.96
CA ASN A 270 17.53 -8.65 -4.61
C ASN A 270 17.67 -8.50 -3.08
N CYS A 271 16.56 -8.34 -2.36
CA CYS A 271 16.56 -8.36 -0.88
C CYS A 271 17.05 -9.71 -0.34
N ARG A 272 16.58 -10.83 -0.91
CA ARG A 272 16.99 -12.18 -0.50
C ARG A 272 18.49 -12.40 -0.72
N GLU A 273 19.04 -11.94 -1.84
CA GLU A 273 20.48 -11.96 -2.10
C GLU A 273 21.24 -11.10 -1.09
N ALA A 274 20.73 -9.92 -0.76
CA ALA A 274 21.33 -8.98 0.18
C ALA A 274 21.36 -9.49 1.63
N VAL A 275 20.39 -10.32 2.07
CA VAL A 275 20.36 -10.95 3.40
C VAL A 275 21.03 -12.33 3.44
N SER A 276 21.42 -12.90 2.31
CA SER A 276 22.07 -14.20 2.25
C SER A 276 23.48 -14.11 2.83
N SER A 277 23.65 -14.52 4.08
CA SER A 277 24.93 -14.61 4.76
C SER A 277 25.68 -15.90 4.38
N SER A 278 27.02 -15.82 4.27
CA SER A 278 27.89 -16.99 4.21
C SER A 278 27.93 -17.76 5.54
N ASP A 279 27.47 -17.13 6.63
CA ASP A 279 27.36 -17.78 7.93
C ASP A 279 25.99 -18.47 8.09
N LYS A 280 26.02 -19.82 8.12
CA LYS A 280 24.83 -20.67 8.29
C LYS A 280 24.08 -20.45 9.61
N ASN A 281 24.71 -19.78 10.58
CA ASN A 281 24.13 -19.53 11.90
C ASN A 281 23.41 -18.17 11.98
N ASN A 282 23.65 -17.24 11.05
CA ASN A 282 22.99 -15.95 10.97
C ASN A 282 22.02 -15.92 9.77
N ARG A 283 20.79 -16.35 10.01
CA ARG A 283 19.73 -16.24 9.00
C ARG A 283 19.22 -14.80 9.01
N GLY A 284 19.67 -13.99 8.03
CA GLY A 284 19.14 -12.68 7.81
C GLY A 284 17.65 -12.71 7.49
N LYS A 285 16.99 -11.56 7.54
CA LYS A 285 15.55 -11.43 7.24
C LYS A 285 15.23 -10.16 6.48
N VAL A 286 14.09 -10.18 5.79
CA VAL A 286 13.48 -8.97 5.23
C VAL A 286 12.34 -8.56 6.16
N ILE A 287 12.25 -7.25 6.44
CA ILE A 287 11.22 -6.65 7.28
C ILE A 287 10.41 -5.71 6.39
N LEU A 288 9.13 -6.03 6.18
CA LEU A 288 8.23 -5.14 5.46
C LEU A 288 7.33 -4.42 6.45
N ILE A 289 7.05 -3.15 6.18
CA ILE A 289 6.02 -2.37 6.88
C ILE A 289 5.04 -1.89 5.82
N ASP A 290 3.98 -2.67 5.63
CA ASP A 290 2.96 -2.47 4.61
C ASP A 290 1.56 -2.79 5.15
N MET A 291 0.51 -2.45 4.41
CA MET A 291 -0.86 -2.87 4.72
C MET A 291 -1.07 -4.32 4.27
N VAL A 292 -1.69 -5.11 5.14
CA VAL A 292 -2.16 -6.46 4.79
C VAL A 292 -3.68 -6.41 4.78
N VAL A 293 -4.27 -6.44 3.58
CA VAL A 293 -5.73 -6.29 3.41
C VAL A 293 -6.45 -7.56 3.85
N GLU A 294 -7.42 -7.40 4.73
CA GLU A 294 -8.29 -8.51 5.18
C GLU A 294 -9.62 -8.48 4.45
N ILE A 295 -9.87 -9.47 3.60
CA ILE A 295 -11.09 -9.54 2.79
C ILE A 295 -12.30 -10.04 3.59
N ASN A 296 -12.08 -10.82 4.66
CA ASN A 296 -13.11 -11.57 5.35
C ASN A 296 -13.67 -10.90 6.63
N GLN A 297 -13.18 -9.72 7.00
CA GLN A 297 -13.67 -9.00 8.17
C GLN A 297 -14.56 -7.81 7.74
N ILE A 298 -15.75 -8.10 7.23
CA ILE A 298 -16.75 -7.08 6.84
C ILE A 298 -17.56 -6.60 8.07
N VAL A 299 -17.22 -7.03 9.26
CA VAL A 299 -17.92 -6.60 10.50
C VAL A 299 -17.10 -5.50 11.16
N ALA A 300 -17.63 -4.27 11.10
CA ALA A 300 -17.03 -3.10 11.71
C ALA A 300 -16.86 -3.28 13.22
N ASN A 301 -15.61 -3.42 13.65
CA ASN A 301 -15.20 -3.17 15.03
C ASN A 301 -14.54 -1.78 15.08
N ASP A 302 -14.56 -1.10 16.24
CA ASP A 302 -13.91 0.20 16.45
C ASP A 302 -12.40 0.25 16.05
N LYS A 303 -11.78 -0.92 15.86
CA LYS A 303 -10.40 -1.11 15.42
C LYS A 303 -10.29 -1.63 13.97
N ASP A 304 -11.37 -1.60 13.21
CA ASP A 304 -11.36 -2.05 11.83
C ASP A 304 -10.77 -0.95 10.93
N PHE A 305 -9.60 -1.22 10.36
CA PHE A 305 -8.94 -0.35 9.39
C PHE A 305 -9.24 -0.73 7.93
N SER A 306 -10.17 -1.65 7.69
CA SER A 306 -10.47 -2.18 6.35
C SER A 306 -10.80 -1.07 5.36
N GLN A 307 -11.59 -0.06 5.77
CA GLN A 307 -11.88 1.08 4.88
C GLN A 307 -10.62 1.81 4.45
N VAL A 308 -9.69 2.08 5.38
CA VAL A 308 -8.41 2.75 5.08
C VAL A 308 -7.59 1.91 4.11
N GLN A 309 -7.49 0.60 4.35
CA GLN A 309 -6.73 -0.33 3.51
C GLN A 309 -7.31 -0.42 2.09
N LEU A 310 -8.65 -0.51 1.96
CA LEU A 310 -9.32 -0.56 0.66
C LEU A 310 -9.22 0.75 -0.12
N CYS A 311 -9.29 1.89 0.58
CA CYS A 311 -9.07 3.20 -0.04
C CYS A 311 -7.61 3.37 -0.48
N SER A 312 -6.65 2.94 0.35
CA SER A 312 -5.22 2.94 -0.01
C SER A 312 -4.94 2.05 -1.22
N ASP A 313 -5.57 0.87 -1.29
CA ASP A 313 -5.47 -0.03 -2.43
C ASP A 313 -5.88 0.65 -3.75
N LEU A 314 -7.02 1.34 -3.75
CA LEU A 314 -7.48 2.09 -4.93
C LEU A 314 -6.61 3.32 -5.21
N LEU A 315 -6.05 3.95 -4.17
CA LEU A 315 -5.10 5.06 -4.33
C LEU A 315 -3.84 4.57 -5.06
N MET A 316 -3.25 3.45 -4.63
CA MET A 316 -2.08 2.86 -5.29
C MET A 316 -2.38 2.44 -6.73
N MET A 317 -3.55 1.85 -6.98
CA MET A 317 -4.01 1.53 -8.33
C MET A 317 -4.06 2.77 -9.24
N CYS A 318 -4.61 3.87 -8.73
CA CYS A 318 -4.78 5.09 -9.52
C CYS A 318 -3.48 5.83 -9.77
N LEU A 319 -2.59 5.90 -8.78
CA LEU A 319 -1.40 6.75 -8.86
C LEU A 319 -0.20 6.05 -9.53
N VAL A 320 0.09 4.79 -9.14
CA VAL A 320 1.37 4.15 -9.44
C VAL A 320 1.26 2.74 -10.05
N ASN A 321 0.06 2.29 -10.40
CA ASN A 321 -0.21 0.91 -10.84
C ASN A 321 0.18 -0.15 -9.79
N GLY A 322 0.22 0.27 -8.53
CA GLY A 322 0.49 -0.58 -7.38
C GLY A 322 -0.76 -1.16 -6.74
N LYS A 323 -0.62 -1.81 -5.60
CA LYS A 323 -1.74 -2.34 -4.81
C LYS A 323 -1.38 -2.61 -3.37
N GLU A 324 -2.36 -2.51 -2.47
CA GLU A 324 -2.26 -3.14 -1.17
C GLU A 324 -2.63 -4.63 -1.31
N ARG A 325 -1.92 -5.49 -0.58
CA ARG A 325 -1.99 -6.94 -0.78
C ARG A 325 -2.61 -7.65 0.41
N THR A 326 -3.33 -8.72 0.10
CA THR A 326 -3.75 -9.71 1.09
C THR A 326 -2.57 -10.55 1.55
N GLU A 327 -2.72 -11.25 2.69
CA GLU A 327 -1.71 -12.21 3.17
C GLU A 327 -1.39 -13.29 2.12
N ALA A 328 -2.41 -13.79 1.41
CA ALA A 328 -2.22 -14.79 0.36
C ALA A 328 -1.41 -14.26 -0.83
N GLU A 329 -1.63 -12.99 -1.24
CA GLU A 329 -0.85 -12.35 -2.29
C GLU A 329 0.60 -12.11 -1.85
N PHE A 330 0.84 -11.66 -0.62
CA PHE A 330 2.19 -11.57 -0.06
C PHE A 330 2.89 -12.93 -0.03
N ASN A 331 2.20 -13.98 0.44
CA ASN A 331 2.74 -15.34 0.45
C ASN A 331 3.19 -15.79 -0.95
N ASN A 332 2.39 -15.51 -1.98
CA ASN A 332 2.74 -15.84 -3.36
C ASN A 332 4.00 -15.10 -3.84
N LEU A 333 4.16 -13.81 -3.48
CA LEU A 333 5.38 -13.06 -3.77
C LEU A 333 6.60 -13.69 -3.09
N PHE A 334 6.48 -14.04 -1.80
CA PHE A 334 7.58 -14.62 -1.03
C PHE A 334 8.02 -15.98 -1.58
N ILE A 335 7.07 -16.88 -1.89
CA ILE A 335 7.36 -18.17 -2.51
C ILE A 335 8.04 -17.96 -3.87
N THR A 336 7.52 -17.07 -4.72
CA THR A 336 8.06 -16.79 -6.05
C THR A 336 9.46 -16.18 -5.99
N ALA A 337 9.74 -15.38 -4.96
CA ALA A 337 11.06 -14.83 -4.72
C ALA A 337 12.03 -15.81 -4.03
N GLY A 338 11.54 -16.99 -3.60
CA GLY A 338 12.34 -18.09 -3.04
C GLY A 338 12.56 -18.02 -1.54
N PHE A 339 11.72 -17.28 -0.80
CA PHE A 339 11.74 -17.29 0.67
C PHE A 339 11.09 -18.54 1.24
N SER A 340 11.52 -18.96 2.45
CA SER A 340 11.08 -20.19 3.09
C SER A 340 9.91 -20.01 4.07
N GLY A 341 9.66 -18.79 4.53
CA GLY A 341 8.59 -18.51 5.48
C GLY A 341 8.46 -17.03 5.84
N TYR A 342 7.41 -16.70 6.53
CA TYR A 342 7.16 -15.33 7.01
C TYR A 342 6.34 -15.34 8.31
N LYS A 343 6.30 -14.17 8.97
CA LYS A 343 5.47 -13.90 10.14
C LYS A 343 4.88 -12.50 10.02
N ILE A 344 3.57 -12.37 10.26
CA ILE A 344 2.87 -11.08 10.25
C ILE A 344 2.54 -10.68 11.69
N VAL A 345 2.86 -9.43 12.05
CA VAL A 345 2.52 -8.82 13.33
C VAL A 345 1.70 -7.55 13.06
N ARG A 346 0.44 -7.56 13.48
CA ARG A 346 -0.50 -6.43 13.33
C ARG A 346 -0.34 -5.46 14.51
N ALA A 347 0.63 -4.57 14.40
CA ALA A 347 1.07 -3.72 15.51
C ALA A 347 1.03 -2.21 15.20
N LEU A 348 0.79 -1.83 13.95
CA LEU A 348 0.99 -0.47 13.46
C LEU A 348 -0.30 0.16 12.88
N GLY A 349 -1.43 -0.05 13.56
CA GLY A 349 -2.74 0.44 13.07
C GLY A 349 -3.12 -0.25 11.76
N PRO A 350 -3.37 0.48 10.65
CA PRO A 350 -3.72 -0.13 9.37
C PRO A 350 -2.57 -0.92 8.73
N ARG A 351 -1.35 -0.79 9.23
CA ARG A 351 -0.13 -1.46 8.74
C ARG A 351 0.22 -2.66 9.58
N SER A 352 1.00 -3.55 8.99
CA SER A 352 1.57 -4.73 9.64
C SER A 352 3.09 -4.73 9.49
N ILE A 353 3.78 -5.38 10.42
CA ILE A 353 5.17 -5.77 10.27
C ILE A 353 5.17 -7.19 9.72
N ILE A 354 5.88 -7.41 8.61
CA ILE A 354 6.01 -8.73 8.00
C ILE A 354 7.50 -9.08 8.01
N GLU A 355 7.86 -10.08 8.80
CA GLU A 355 9.20 -10.63 8.81
C GLU A 355 9.26 -11.80 7.82
N VAL A 356 10.15 -11.75 6.83
CA VAL A 356 10.28 -12.75 5.77
C VAL A 356 11.67 -13.39 5.84
N TYR A 357 11.71 -14.71 5.79
CA TYR A 357 12.93 -15.50 6.03
C TYR A 357 13.39 -16.21 4.75
N PRO A 358 14.71 -16.16 4.40
CA PRO A 358 15.32 -16.83 3.23
C PRO A 358 15.10 -18.32 3.18
#